data_583d9f8c77d01057c3167836151945f5
#
_entry.id   583d9f8c77d01057c3167836151945f5
#
_cell.length_a   1.000
_cell.length_b   1.000
_cell.length_c   1.000
_cell.angle_alpha   90.00
_cell.angle_beta   90.00
_cell.angle_gamma   90.00
#
_symmetry.space_group_name_H-M   'P 1'
#
loop_
_entity.id
_entity.type
_entity.pdbx_description
1 polymer ?
#
loop_
_entity_poly.entity_id
_entity_poly.type
_entity_poly.pdbx_seq_one_letter_code
_entity_poly.pdbx_strand_id
1 'polypeptide(L)'
;CIRDSTHNGLFSISGTNLLVNGFIDYEQTPSLSIRIQATDGQSSYSRALTINVNDINEPPIITSTTLASDNSVVSVTFSEAVFDTNSGSGALEVGDFSLTINGGTATLTSSTPSSISSQGNTYGLGIPLSGNANGSEVLTVAPVVNSIYDANAAVASTTQTSNTINLYGDSDGDGVNDPVDLCPNTPNGESVDADGCAESQKDPDNDGVTGVNDNCPTTYNPSQTDTDGDGIGDACDPDDDNDGIADGSDNCPLDPNPNQVDTDSEKITNI
;
A
#
# COMPACT_ATOMS: atom_id res chain seq x y z
N CYS A 1 -22.03 26.53 41.57
CA CYS A 1 -20.86 26.45 40.66
C CYS A 1 -20.36 25.02 40.58
N ILE A 2 -19.90 24.60 39.41
CA ILE A 2 -19.18 23.36 39.20
C ILE A 2 -17.69 23.72 39.19
N ARG A 3 -16.85 23.07 40.02
CA ARG A 3 -15.41 23.39 40.12
C ARG A 3 -14.58 22.13 40.45
N ASP A 4 -13.36 22.12 39.96
CA ASP A 4 -12.24 21.23 40.35
C ASP A 4 -12.45 19.72 40.19
N SER A 5 -13.11 19.29 39.10
CA SER A 5 -13.08 17.90 38.67
C SER A 5 -12.81 17.77 37.16
N THR A 6 -12.36 16.61 36.76
CA THR A 6 -11.87 16.33 35.42
C THR A 6 -12.89 16.58 34.30
N HIS A 7 -14.19 16.40 34.61
CA HIS A 7 -15.29 16.44 33.64
C HIS A 7 -16.23 17.64 33.80
N ASN A 8 -15.85 18.64 34.59
CA ASN A 8 -16.71 19.82 34.84
C ASN A 8 -17.10 20.58 33.58
N GLY A 9 -16.24 20.59 32.55
CA GLY A 9 -16.50 21.28 31.29
C GLY A 9 -17.65 20.67 30.46
N LEU A 10 -17.99 19.41 30.71
CA LEU A 10 -19.11 18.72 30.05
C LEU A 10 -20.46 19.05 30.63
N PHE A 11 -20.52 19.84 31.72
CA PHE A 11 -21.76 20.13 32.43
C PHE A 11 -21.93 21.62 32.71
N SER A 12 -23.19 22.04 32.82
CA SER A 12 -23.56 23.36 33.31
C SER A 12 -24.78 23.25 34.24
N ILE A 13 -24.98 24.28 35.09
CA ILE A 13 -26.16 24.39 35.96
C ILE A 13 -27.05 25.48 35.43
N SER A 14 -28.32 25.17 35.17
CA SER A 14 -29.34 26.14 34.82
C SER A 14 -30.52 26.00 35.77
N GLY A 15 -30.68 26.99 36.66
CA GLY A 15 -31.64 26.90 37.76
C GLY A 15 -31.31 25.74 38.70
N THR A 16 -32.19 24.76 38.80
CA THR A 16 -32.04 23.53 39.62
C THR A 16 -31.54 22.34 38.80
N ASN A 17 -31.32 22.50 37.51
CA ASN A 17 -30.97 21.39 36.61
C ASN A 17 -29.47 21.37 36.32
N LEU A 18 -28.90 20.17 36.31
CA LEU A 18 -27.60 19.87 35.73
C LEU A 18 -27.81 19.54 34.25
N LEU A 19 -27.15 20.28 33.38
CA LEU A 19 -27.24 20.11 31.92
C LEU A 19 -25.93 19.55 31.37
N VAL A 20 -26.01 18.66 30.37
CA VAL A 20 -24.91 18.16 29.59
C VAL A 20 -24.65 19.16 28.47
N ASN A 21 -23.38 19.61 28.29
CA ASN A 21 -22.98 20.59 27.29
C ASN A 21 -22.20 19.99 26.14
N GLY A 22 -21.92 18.69 26.13
CA GLY A 22 -21.11 18.01 25.14
C GLY A 22 -21.58 16.59 24.86
N PHE A 23 -20.95 15.97 23.90
CA PHE A 23 -21.11 14.54 23.63
C PHE A 23 -20.44 13.73 24.75
N ILE A 24 -21.12 12.72 25.26
CA ILE A 24 -20.62 11.77 26.24
C ILE A 24 -20.70 10.38 25.60
N ASP A 25 -19.56 9.75 25.52
CA ASP A 25 -19.34 8.45 24.92
C ASP A 25 -18.96 7.47 26.03
N TYR A 26 -19.69 6.39 26.15
CA TYR A 26 -19.51 5.39 27.21
C TYR A 26 -18.15 4.67 27.06
N GLU A 27 -17.75 4.33 25.84
CA GLU A 27 -16.52 3.59 25.55
C GLU A 27 -15.27 4.38 25.96
N GLN A 28 -15.34 5.72 25.82
CA GLN A 28 -14.27 6.63 26.24
C GLN A 28 -14.37 6.98 27.72
N THR A 29 -15.60 7.11 28.25
CA THR A 29 -15.82 7.64 29.59
C THR A 29 -17.04 7.01 30.28
N PRO A 30 -16.91 5.76 30.77
CA PRO A 30 -18.03 5.03 31.39
C PRO A 30 -18.53 5.68 32.69
N SER A 31 -17.73 6.53 33.31
CA SER A 31 -18.13 7.30 34.49
C SER A 31 -17.52 8.69 34.50
N LEU A 32 -18.29 9.67 34.92
CA LEU A 32 -17.92 11.07 35.01
C LEU A 32 -17.84 11.52 36.44
N SER A 33 -16.79 12.25 36.80
CA SER A 33 -16.66 12.88 38.12
C SER A 33 -16.90 14.39 38.00
N ILE A 34 -17.84 14.90 38.73
CA ILE A 34 -18.11 16.34 38.84
C ILE A 34 -18.10 16.77 40.31
N ARG A 35 -17.77 18.03 40.56
CA ARG A 35 -17.83 18.63 41.87
C ARG A 35 -18.79 19.80 41.84
N ILE A 36 -19.85 19.73 42.64
CA ILE A 36 -20.82 20.79 42.79
C ILE A 36 -20.50 21.57 44.07
N GLN A 37 -20.47 22.91 43.96
CA GLN A 37 -20.28 23.79 45.09
C GLN A 37 -21.50 24.72 45.27
N ALA A 38 -22.04 24.76 46.48
CA ALA A 38 -23.02 25.72 46.92
C ALA A 38 -22.37 26.74 47.88
N THR A 39 -22.76 28.01 47.77
CA THR A 39 -22.30 29.05 48.68
C THR A 39 -23.45 30.00 49.03
N ASP A 40 -23.50 30.47 50.29
CA ASP A 40 -24.41 31.50 50.76
C ASP A 40 -23.76 32.88 50.88
N GLY A 41 -22.49 32.99 50.37
CA GLY A 41 -21.70 34.21 50.42
C GLY A 41 -20.77 34.32 51.64
N GLN A 42 -21.00 33.51 52.70
CA GLN A 42 -20.15 33.43 53.89
C GLN A 42 -19.46 32.06 54.02
N SER A 43 -20.14 31.03 53.63
CA SER A 43 -19.65 29.64 53.68
C SER A 43 -19.83 28.97 52.30
N SER A 44 -18.97 27.99 52.01
CA SER A 44 -19.12 27.14 50.84
C SER A 44 -19.09 25.68 51.20
N TYR A 45 -19.97 24.91 50.58
CA TYR A 45 -20.00 23.46 50.69
C TYR A 45 -19.81 22.85 49.31
N SER A 46 -18.93 21.86 49.20
CA SER A 46 -18.72 21.18 47.95
C SER A 46 -18.86 19.67 48.07
N ARG A 47 -19.45 19.04 47.07
CA ARG A 47 -19.63 17.60 46.99
C ARG A 47 -19.20 17.08 45.63
N ALA A 48 -18.39 16.03 45.63
CA ALA A 48 -18.09 15.26 44.43
C ALA A 48 -19.27 14.30 44.15
N LEU A 49 -19.63 14.19 42.89
CA LEU A 49 -20.64 13.27 42.38
C LEU A 49 -20.05 12.44 41.27
N THR A 50 -20.36 11.16 41.25
CA THR A 50 -20.08 10.28 40.11
C THR A 50 -21.38 10.13 39.33
N ILE A 51 -21.27 10.33 38.00
CA ILE A 51 -22.36 10.10 37.06
C ILE A 51 -21.93 8.89 36.23
N ASN A 52 -22.67 7.80 36.35
CA ASN A 52 -22.45 6.66 35.44
C ASN A 52 -23.14 6.95 34.12
N VAL A 53 -22.43 6.73 33.03
CA VAL A 53 -22.95 6.77 31.67
C VAL A 53 -23.57 5.40 31.40
N ASN A 54 -24.74 5.37 30.79
CA ASN A 54 -25.32 4.12 30.33
C ASN A 54 -24.83 3.88 28.92
N ASP A 55 -24.33 2.71 28.68
CA ASP A 55 -24.01 2.23 27.36
C ASP A 55 -25.27 2.16 26.49
N ILE A 56 -25.19 2.70 25.29
CA ILE A 56 -26.16 2.51 24.22
C ILE A 56 -25.41 1.73 23.15
N ASN A 57 -25.81 0.51 22.90
CA ASN A 57 -25.18 -0.34 21.91
C ASN A 57 -25.29 0.27 20.50
N GLU A 58 -24.20 0.80 19.96
CA GLU A 58 -24.13 1.35 18.63
C GLU A 58 -23.81 0.25 17.61
N PRO A 59 -24.33 0.35 16.38
CA PRO A 59 -23.97 -0.58 15.33
C PRO A 59 -22.49 -0.50 14.96
N PRO A 60 -21.83 -1.62 14.64
CA PRO A 60 -20.46 -1.61 14.19
C PRO A 60 -20.30 -0.84 12.88
N ILE A 61 -19.26 -0.02 12.80
CA ILE A 61 -18.94 0.80 11.63
C ILE A 61 -17.54 0.47 11.11
N ILE A 62 -17.33 0.66 9.81
CA ILE A 62 -15.99 0.64 9.21
C ILE A 62 -15.30 1.96 9.54
N THR A 63 -14.17 1.86 10.25
CA THR A 63 -13.38 3.03 10.69
C THR A 63 -12.23 3.35 9.75
N SER A 64 -11.72 2.36 9.02
CA SER A 64 -10.65 2.55 8.04
C SER A 64 -10.71 1.51 6.93
N THR A 65 -10.19 1.90 5.78
CA THR A 65 -10.00 1.05 4.61
C THR A 65 -8.59 1.26 4.06
N THR A 66 -7.88 0.16 3.78
CA THR A 66 -6.54 0.17 3.17
C THR A 66 -6.50 -0.83 2.00
N LEU A 67 -5.57 -0.64 1.08
CA LEU A 67 -5.45 -1.43 -0.14
C LEU A 67 -4.04 -2.00 -0.27
N ALA A 68 -3.93 -3.25 -0.72
CA ALA A 68 -2.66 -3.83 -1.13
C ALA A 68 -2.16 -3.15 -2.41
N SER A 69 -0.85 -2.97 -2.56
CA SER A 69 -0.23 -2.25 -3.67
C SER A 69 -0.48 -2.86 -5.05
N ASP A 70 -0.80 -4.16 -5.09
CA ASP A 70 -1.16 -4.93 -6.28
C ASP A 70 -2.67 -4.96 -6.56
N ASN A 71 -3.48 -4.19 -5.83
CA ASN A 71 -4.95 -4.19 -5.88
C ASN A 71 -5.61 -5.55 -5.55
N SER A 72 -4.87 -6.52 -5.02
CA SER A 72 -5.40 -7.87 -4.79
C SER A 72 -6.32 -7.98 -3.57
N VAL A 73 -6.07 -7.16 -2.54
CA VAL A 73 -6.79 -7.21 -1.25
C VAL A 73 -7.12 -5.82 -0.75
N VAL A 74 -8.36 -5.60 -0.38
CA VAL A 74 -8.80 -4.45 0.42
C VAL A 74 -9.01 -4.89 1.86
N SER A 75 -8.46 -4.14 2.82
CA SER A 75 -8.64 -4.39 4.24
C SER A 75 -9.55 -3.34 4.85
N VAL A 76 -10.58 -3.78 5.57
CA VAL A 76 -11.49 -2.92 6.34
C VAL A 76 -11.36 -3.21 7.83
N THR A 77 -11.36 -2.16 8.66
CA THR A 77 -11.31 -2.29 10.11
C THR A 77 -12.63 -1.79 10.70
N PHE A 78 -13.26 -2.61 11.54
CA PHE A 78 -14.46 -2.22 12.26
C PHE A 78 -14.12 -1.54 13.59
N SER A 79 -15.06 -0.75 14.09
CA SER A 79 -14.98 -0.08 15.40
C SER A 79 -14.83 -1.07 16.56
N GLU A 80 -15.30 -2.29 16.39
CA GLU A 80 -15.42 -3.32 17.42
C GLU A 80 -15.37 -4.73 16.81
N ALA A 81 -15.45 -5.76 17.66
CA ALA A 81 -15.55 -7.15 17.22
C ALA A 81 -16.91 -7.41 16.56
N VAL A 82 -16.88 -8.07 15.40
CA VAL A 82 -18.07 -8.37 14.59
C VAL A 82 -18.22 -9.86 14.32
N PHE A 83 -19.46 -10.28 14.10
CA PHE A 83 -19.89 -11.66 13.98
C PHE A 83 -20.92 -11.82 12.86
N ASP A 84 -21.07 -13.03 12.31
CA ASP A 84 -22.07 -13.36 11.27
C ASP A 84 -23.46 -13.63 11.84
N THR A 85 -23.59 -13.79 13.16
CA THR A 85 -24.87 -14.06 13.81
C THR A 85 -25.21 -13.00 14.84
N ASN A 86 -26.50 -12.73 15.02
CA ASN A 86 -27.04 -11.80 16.02
C ASN A 86 -26.88 -12.30 17.48
N SER A 87 -26.23 -13.44 17.68
CA SER A 87 -25.92 -13.96 19.01
C SER A 87 -24.47 -13.64 19.46
N GLY A 88 -23.74 -12.81 18.70
CA GLY A 88 -22.35 -12.46 18.98
C GLY A 88 -21.40 -13.63 18.80
N SER A 89 -21.64 -14.46 17.80
CA SER A 89 -20.84 -15.64 17.50
C SER A 89 -20.75 -15.89 15.99
N GLY A 90 -19.80 -16.71 15.58
CA GLY A 90 -19.54 -17.02 14.18
C GLY A 90 -18.51 -16.09 13.55
N ALA A 91 -17.76 -16.61 12.59
CA ALA A 91 -16.77 -15.84 11.84
C ALA A 91 -17.42 -15.30 10.57
N LEU A 92 -17.06 -14.07 10.18
CA LEU A 92 -17.54 -13.50 8.92
C LEU A 92 -17.04 -14.32 7.73
N GLU A 93 -17.86 -14.41 6.72
CA GLU A 93 -17.60 -15.06 5.44
C GLU A 93 -17.58 -14.03 4.30
N VAL A 94 -17.12 -14.44 3.11
CA VAL A 94 -17.09 -13.56 1.93
C VAL A 94 -18.47 -13.01 1.56
N GLY A 95 -19.54 -13.79 1.85
CA GLY A 95 -20.93 -13.43 1.59
C GLY A 95 -21.48 -12.29 2.46
N ASP A 96 -20.76 -11.93 3.54
CA ASP A 96 -21.17 -10.84 4.43
C ASP A 96 -20.77 -9.46 3.90
N PHE A 97 -19.97 -9.43 2.85
CA PHE A 97 -19.48 -8.23 2.23
C PHE A 97 -19.91 -8.09 0.77
N SER A 98 -20.16 -6.87 0.37
CA SER A 98 -20.42 -6.49 -1.02
C SER A 98 -19.38 -5.48 -1.49
N LEU A 99 -18.81 -5.74 -2.66
CA LEU A 99 -17.88 -4.85 -3.35
C LEU A 99 -18.58 -4.16 -4.51
N THR A 100 -18.32 -2.87 -4.67
CA THR A 100 -18.70 -2.14 -5.88
C THR A 100 -17.56 -1.26 -6.34
N ILE A 101 -17.46 -1.03 -7.65
CA ILE A 101 -16.43 -0.19 -8.25
C ILE A 101 -17.10 0.86 -9.15
N ASN A 102 -16.61 2.08 -9.10
CA ASN A 102 -17.07 3.19 -9.94
C ASN A 102 -15.88 3.92 -10.54
N GLY A 103 -16.04 4.36 -11.79
CA GLY A 103 -14.97 5.06 -12.54
C GLY A 103 -13.99 4.08 -13.18
N GLY A 104 -12.98 4.63 -13.83
CA GLY A 104 -11.87 3.93 -14.43
C GLY A 104 -12.22 2.91 -15.53
N THR A 105 -11.30 1.99 -15.75
CA THR A 105 -11.37 0.95 -16.80
C THR A 105 -11.54 -0.46 -16.25
N ALA A 106 -11.07 -0.71 -15.03
CA ALA A 106 -11.21 -2.00 -14.37
C ALA A 106 -12.64 -2.23 -13.86
N THR A 107 -13.04 -3.48 -13.80
CA THR A 107 -14.36 -3.91 -13.33
C THR A 107 -14.25 -5.08 -12.35
N LEU A 108 -15.31 -5.39 -11.63
CA LEU A 108 -15.37 -6.58 -10.78
C LEU A 108 -16.02 -7.74 -11.53
N THR A 109 -15.47 -8.94 -11.43
CA THR A 109 -16.10 -10.18 -11.94
C THR A 109 -17.20 -10.69 -11.01
N SER A 110 -17.19 -10.24 -9.74
CA SER A 110 -18.19 -10.54 -8.72
C SER A 110 -18.29 -9.38 -7.73
N SER A 111 -19.48 -9.11 -7.22
CA SER A 111 -19.67 -8.19 -6.09
C SER A 111 -19.30 -8.82 -4.74
N THR A 112 -19.09 -10.14 -4.68
CA THR A 112 -18.63 -10.84 -3.47
C THR A 112 -17.12 -10.97 -3.51
N PRO A 113 -16.41 -10.69 -2.41
CA PRO A 113 -14.97 -10.90 -2.32
C PRO A 113 -14.56 -12.33 -2.70
N SER A 114 -13.38 -12.48 -3.30
CA SER A 114 -12.84 -13.80 -3.69
C SER A 114 -12.27 -14.59 -2.52
N SER A 115 -11.89 -13.90 -1.45
CA SER A 115 -11.35 -14.49 -0.21
C SER A 115 -11.59 -13.57 0.97
N ILE A 116 -11.48 -14.13 2.17
CA ILE A 116 -11.52 -13.38 3.43
C ILE A 116 -10.41 -13.87 4.37
N SER A 117 -9.79 -12.94 5.07
CA SER A 117 -8.87 -13.18 6.19
C SER A 117 -9.19 -12.21 7.31
N SER A 118 -8.84 -12.54 8.55
CA SER A 118 -9.13 -11.66 9.70
C SER A 118 -7.95 -11.56 10.65
N GLN A 119 -7.75 -10.37 11.21
CA GLN A 119 -6.80 -10.11 12.29
C GLN A 119 -7.43 -9.09 13.25
N GLY A 120 -7.92 -9.56 14.40
CA GLY A 120 -8.71 -8.71 15.29
C GLY A 120 -9.97 -8.21 14.60
N ASN A 121 -10.18 -6.89 14.61
CA ASN A 121 -11.32 -6.24 13.95
C ASN A 121 -11.07 -5.88 12.48
N THR A 122 -9.93 -6.30 11.93
CA THR A 122 -9.56 -6.01 10.52
C THR A 122 -9.79 -7.24 9.65
N TYR A 123 -10.45 -7.04 8.53
CA TYR A 123 -10.79 -8.07 7.54
C TYR A 123 -10.15 -7.74 6.19
N GLY A 124 -9.28 -8.63 5.70
CA GLY A 124 -8.72 -8.58 4.36
C GLY A 124 -9.62 -9.32 3.38
N LEU A 125 -10.10 -8.62 2.37
CA LEU A 125 -11.06 -9.10 1.38
C LEU A 125 -10.40 -9.14 0.00
N GLY A 126 -10.33 -10.31 -0.61
CA GLY A 126 -9.80 -10.46 -1.97
C GLY A 126 -10.69 -9.75 -3.00
N ILE A 127 -10.09 -8.95 -3.85
CA ILE A 127 -10.79 -8.19 -4.88
C ILE A 127 -10.85 -9.03 -6.17
N PRO A 128 -12.02 -9.44 -6.65
CA PRO A 128 -12.15 -10.16 -7.92
C PRO A 128 -12.11 -9.17 -9.12
N LEU A 129 -10.93 -8.51 -9.30
CA LEU A 129 -10.71 -7.49 -10.32
C LEU A 129 -10.60 -8.13 -11.71
N SER A 130 -11.05 -7.42 -12.73
CA SER A 130 -10.90 -7.75 -14.16
C SER A 130 -10.47 -6.51 -14.93
N GLY A 131 -9.39 -6.64 -15.69
CA GLY A 131 -8.74 -5.53 -16.39
C GLY A 131 -7.80 -4.75 -15.47
N ASN A 132 -6.96 -3.91 -16.06
CA ASN A 132 -6.01 -3.05 -15.35
C ASN A 132 -6.73 -1.78 -14.87
N ALA A 133 -6.51 -1.45 -13.62
CA ALA A 133 -6.98 -0.19 -13.04
C ALA A 133 -6.12 0.98 -13.56
N ASN A 134 -6.76 2.13 -13.78
CA ASN A 134 -6.07 3.34 -14.23
C ASN A 134 -5.96 4.42 -13.14
N GLY A 135 -6.28 4.05 -11.89
CA GLY A 135 -6.21 4.96 -10.74
C GLY A 135 -7.43 5.87 -10.55
N SER A 136 -8.42 5.81 -11.46
CA SER A 136 -9.67 6.56 -11.35
C SER A 136 -10.81 5.74 -10.73
N GLU A 137 -10.59 4.47 -10.51
CA GLU A 137 -11.53 3.56 -9.88
C GLU A 137 -11.68 3.83 -8.39
N VAL A 138 -12.91 3.93 -7.92
CA VAL A 138 -13.25 3.98 -6.50
C VAL A 138 -13.91 2.66 -6.12
N LEU A 139 -13.20 1.86 -5.34
CA LEU A 139 -13.74 0.64 -4.73
C LEU A 139 -14.50 1.02 -3.46
N THR A 140 -15.69 0.45 -3.28
CA THR A 140 -16.51 0.57 -2.07
C THR A 140 -16.74 -0.81 -1.49
N VAL A 141 -16.51 -0.96 -0.19
CA VAL A 141 -16.82 -2.16 0.59
C VAL A 141 -18.02 -1.87 1.47
N ALA A 142 -19.04 -2.72 1.45
CA ALA A 142 -20.22 -2.56 2.30
C ALA A 142 -20.61 -3.88 2.95
N PRO A 143 -21.09 -3.86 4.21
CA PRO A 143 -21.80 -5.00 4.78
C PRO A 143 -23.03 -5.37 3.94
N VAL A 144 -23.28 -6.65 3.79
CA VAL A 144 -24.56 -7.14 3.27
C VAL A 144 -25.64 -6.95 4.33
N VAL A 145 -26.86 -6.70 3.91
CA VAL A 145 -27.96 -6.43 4.84
C VAL A 145 -28.18 -7.61 5.82
N ASN A 146 -28.18 -7.33 7.11
CA ASN A 146 -28.37 -8.30 8.19
C ASN A 146 -27.37 -9.47 8.19
N SER A 147 -26.11 -9.22 7.87
CA SER A 147 -25.05 -10.25 7.83
C SER A 147 -23.94 -10.01 8.85
N ILE A 148 -23.75 -8.77 9.32
CA ILE A 148 -22.67 -8.41 10.25
C ILE A 148 -23.27 -7.80 11.50
N TYR A 149 -22.95 -8.34 12.67
CA TYR A 149 -23.47 -7.94 13.99
C TYR A 149 -22.33 -7.73 14.97
N ASP A 150 -22.54 -6.91 15.98
CA ASP A 150 -21.72 -6.87 17.18
C ASP A 150 -22.08 -8.00 18.18
N ALA A 151 -21.41 -8.00 19.33
CA ALA A 151 -21.66 -8.97 20.40
C ALA A 151 -23.06 -8.83 21.05
N ASN A 152 -23.71 -7.68 20.91
CA ASN A 152 -24.99 -7.32 21.51
C ASN A 152 -26.15 -7.27 20.50
N ALA A 153 -25.94 -7.82 19.30
CA ALA A 153 -26.92 -7.95 18.23
C ALA A 153 -27.28 -6.64 17.48
N ALA A 154 -26.51 -5.56 17.62
CA ALA A 154 -26.65 -4.43 16.72
C ALA A 154 -26.07 -4.80 15.33
N VAL A 155 -26.79 -4.47 14.27
CA VAL A 155 -26.42 -4.83 12.89
C VAL A 155 -25.67 -3.70 12.22
N ALA A 156 -24.54 -4.02 11.56
CA ALA A 156 -23.80 -3.07 10.74
C ALA A 156 -24.68 -2.51 9.62
N SER A 157 -24.66 -1.18 9.45
CA SER A 157 -25.35 -0.53 8.34
C SER A 157 -24.71 -0.90 7.00
N THR A 158 -25.52 -1.05 5.96
CA THR A 158 -25.03 -1.16 4.58
C THR A 158 -24.42 0.17 4.06
N THR A 159 -24.74 1.28 4.73
CA THR A 159 -24.15 2.60 4.44
C THR A 159 -23.07 2.90 5.45
N GLN A 160 -21.83 3.01 4.98
CA GLN A 160 -20.64 3.29 5.75
C GLN A 160 -19.99 4.58 5.25
N THR A 161 -19.10 5.18 6.03
CA THR A 161 -18.44 6.47 5.69
C THR A 161 -16.95 6.33 5.39
N SER A 162 -16.29 5.29 5.89
CA SER A 162 -14.83 5.07 5.76
C SER A 162 -14.53 3.78 4.98
N ASN A 163 -15.35 3.48 3.98
CA ASN A 163 -15.41 2.20 3.29
C ASN A 163 -15.06 2.29 1.80
N THR A 164 -14.47 3.39 1.37
CA THR A 164 -14.06 3.62 -0.02
C THR A 164 -12.56 3.82 -0.13
N ILE A 165 -11.97 3.36 -1.23
CA ILE A 165 -10.56 3.56 -1.56
C ILE A 165 -10.39 3.60 -3.08
N ASN A 166 -9.45 4.42 -3.56
CA ASN A 166 -9.06 4.40 -4.97
C ASN A 166 -8.14 3.21 -5.23
N LEU A 167 -8.34 2.52 -6.35
CA LEU A 167 -7.37 1.54 -6.83
C LEU A 167 -6.11 2.24 -7.33
N TYR A 168 -4.99 1.54 -7.24
CA TYR A 168 -3.75 2.00 -7.85
C TYR A 168 -3.81 1.80 -9.37
N GLY A 169 -3.30 2.79 -10.12
CA GLY A 169 -3.15 2.70 -11.56
C GLY A 169 -1.91 1.92 -11.98
N ASP A 170 -1.91 1.53 -13.23
CA ASP A 170 -0.79 1.01 -13.99
C ASP A 170 -0.65 1.94 -15.21
N SER A 171 0.28 2.90 -15.11
CA SER A 171 0.33 4.06 -16.01
C SER A 171 0.88 3.74 -17.38
N ASP A 172 1.78 2.77 -17.51
CA ASP A 172 2.39 2.33 -18.76
C ASP A 172 1.79 1.03 -19.31
N GLY A 173 1.00 0.32 -18.48
CA GLY A 173 0.23 -0.85 -18.91
C GLY A 173 1.06 -2.13 -18.98
N ASP A 174 2.15 -2.21 -18.22
CA ASP A 174 3.05 -3.36 -18.19
C ASP A 174 2.58 -4.49 -17.26
N GLY A 175 1.55 -4.22 -16.43
CA GLY A 175 0.95 -5.16 -15.48
C GLY A 175 1.44 -5.01 -14.04
N VAL A 176 2.32 -4.05 -13.76
CA VAL A 176 2.78 -3.68 -12.41
C VAL A 176 2.19 -2.32 -12.06
N ASN A 177 1.56 -2.20 -10.88
CA ASN A 177 0.94 -0.93 -10.50
C ASN A 177 1.96 0.12 -10.08
N ASP A 178 1.68 1.40 -10.40
CA ASP A 178 2.56 2.54 -10.15
C ASP A 178 3.25 2.57 -8.77
N PRO A 179 2.60 2.21 -7.63
CA PRO A 179 3.27 2.27 -6.33
C PRO A 179 4.40 1.26 -6.11
N VAL A 180 4.46 0.22 -6.93
CA VAL A 180 5.46 -0.87 -6.82
C VAL A 180 6.26 -1.06 -8.10
N ASP A 181 5.95 -0.28 -9.13
CA ASP A 181 6.70 -0.22 -10.37
C ASP A 181 7.99 0.62 -10.18
N LEU A 182 9.14 -0.02 -10.37
CA LEU A 182 10.45 0.62 -10.29
C LEU A 182 10.93 1.16 -11.64
N CYS A 183 10.31 0.73 -12.72
CA CYS A 183 10.69 1.08 -14.09
C CYS A 183 9.54 1.72 -14.88
N PRO A 184 9.01 2.89 -14.44
CA PRO A 184 7.89 3.52 -15.10
C PRO A 184 8.22 3.88 -16.55
N ASN A 185 7.26 3.75 -17.43
CA ASN A 185 7.35 3.91 -18.88
C ASN A 185 8.01 2.72 -19.61
N THR A 186 7.70 1.52 -19.18
CA THR A 186 8.08 0.31 -19.91
C THR A 186 7.60 0.35 -21.36
N PRO A 187 8.45 0.03 -22.34
CA PRO A 187 8.05 0.01 -23.73
C PRO A 187 6.90 -0.99 -23.99
N ASN A 188 5.88 -0.54 -24.71
CA ASN A 188 4.68 -1.32 -24.96
C ASN A 188 4.98 -2.68 -25.62
N GLY A 189 4.59 -3.75 -24.97
CA GLY A 189 4.70 -5.12 -25.45
C GLY A 189 5.97 -5.84 -25.01
N GLU A 190 6.83 -5.22 -24.25
CA GLU A 190 7.94 -5.89 -23.57
C GLU A 190 7.45 -6.65 -22.34
N SER A 191 8.11 -7.75 -22.02
CA SER A 191 7.87 -8.52 -20.80
C SER A 191 8.66 -7.92 -19.66
N VAL A 192 8.01 -7.78 -18.50
CA VAL A 192 8.62 -7.22 -17.28
C VAL A 192 8.83 -8.29 -16.21
N ASP A 193 9.72 -8.00 -15.27
CA ASP A 193 9.84 -8.74 -14.02
C ASP A 193 8.82 -8.28 -12.97
N ALA A 194 8.97 -8.78 -11.73
CA ALA A 194 8.05 -8.45 -10.63
C ALA A 194 8.10 -6.98 -10.19
N ASP A 195 9.15 -6.26 -10.57
CA ASP A 195 9.39 -4.86 -10.23
C ASP A 195 8.98 -3.90 -11.37
N GLY A 196 8.36 -4.40 -12.45
CA GLY A 196 7.94 -3.61 -13.60
C GLY A 196 9.06 -3.32 -14.61
N CYS A 197 10.24 -3.95 -14.47
CA CYS A 197 11.39 -3.66 -15.32
C CYS A 197 11.50 -4.62 -16.50
N ALA A 198 11.42 -4.07 -17.70
CA ALA A 198 11.77 -4.80 -18.92
C ALA A 198 13.30 -4.95 -19.04
N GLU A 199 13.76 -5.96 -19.82
CA GLU A 199 15.19 -6.17 -20.04
C GLU A 199 15.85 -4.96 -20.70
N SER A 200 15.12 -4.24 -21.58
CA SER A 200 15.59 -3.01 -22.23
C SER A 200 15.86 -1.85 -21.28
N GLN A 201 15.33 -1.89 -20.05
CA GLN A 201 15.47 -0.84 -19.03
C GLN A 201 16.55 -1.15 -17.98
N LYS A 202 17.08 -2.38 -17.97
CA LYS A 202 18.08 -2.81 -16.98
C LYS A 202 19.48 -2.32 -17.34
N ASP A 203 20.21 -1.90 -16.31
CA ASP A 203 21.61 -1.48 -16.35
C ASP A 203 22.33 -2.13 -15.15
N PRO A 204 22.75 -3.43 -15.30
CA PRO A 204 23.28 -4.18 -14.17
C PRO A 204 24.63 -3.72 -13.65
N ASP A 205 25.46 -3.10 -14.49
CA ASP A 205 26.80 -2.62 -14.13
C ASP A 205 26.87 -1.10 -13.91
N ASN A 206 25.73 -0.40 -14.14
CA ASN A 206 25.54 1.04 -13.93
C ASN A 206 26.48 1.92 -14.77
N ASP A 207 26.72 1.54 -16.02
CA ASP A 207 27.53 2.30 -16.94
C ASP A 207 26.73 3.37 -17.73
N GLY A 208 25.38 3.34 -17.61
CA GLY A 208 24.46 4.26 -18.26
C GLY A 208 23.93 3.79 -19.61
N VAL A 209 24.28 2.57 -20.03
CA VAL A 209 23.73 1.90 -21.20
C VAL A 209 22.85 0.74 -20.75
N THR A 210 21.70 0.57 -21.38
CA THR A 210 20.70 -0.39 -20.93
C THR A 210 20.36 -1.43 -21.98
N GLY A 211 19.99 -2.62 -21.54
CA GLY A 211 19.38 -3.67 -22.35
C GLY A 211 20.25 -4.10 -23.53
N VAL A 212 19.64 -4.22 -24.68
CA VAL A 212 20.31 -4.71 -25.93
C VAL A 212 21.32 -3.73 -26.55
N ASN A 213 21.37 -2.50 -26.02
CA ASN A 213 22.34 -1.50 -26.50
C ASN A 213 23.66 -1.59 -25.73
N ASP A 214 23.70 -2.36 -24.67
CA ASP A 214 24.89 -2.60 -23.86
C ASP A 214 25.60 -3.84 -24.40
N ASN A 215 26.83 -3.61 -24.89
CA ASN A 215 27.67 -4.68 -25.48
C ASN A 215 28.52 -5.41 -24.45
N CYS A 216 28.48 -4.97 -23.16
CA CYS A 216 29.07 -5.66 -21.99
C CYS A 216 28.17 -5.60 -20.74
N PRO A 217 27.01 -6.25 -20.70
CA PRO A 217 25.93 -6.03 -19.71
C PRO A 217 26.31 -6.22 -18.23
N THR A 218 27.51 -6.67 -17.93
CA THR A 218 27.99 -6.93 -16.55
C THR A 218 29.36 -6.31 -16.29
N THR A 219 29.89 -5.51 -17.23
CA THR A 219 31.23 -4.92 -17.14
C THR A 219 31.17 -3.47 -17.55
N TYR A 220 31.31 -2.56 -16.59
CA TYR A 220 31.23 -1.11 -16.79
C TYR A 220 32.05 -0.61 -17.95
N ASN A 221 31.40 -0.18 -19.05
CA ASN A 221 32.06 0.30 -20.27
C ASN A 221 31.25 1.40 -21.01
N PRO A 222 31.02 2.56 -20.39
CA PRO A 222 30.15 3.60 -20.94
C PRO A 222 30.49 4.13 -22.31
N SER A 223 31.67 3.79 -22.85
CA SER A 223 32.06 4.10 -24.22
C SER A 223 31.50 3.13 -25.27
N GLN A 224 31.10 1.93 -24.84
CA GLN A 224 30.57 0.88 -25.69
C GLN A 224 31.48 0.60 -26.92
N THR A 225 32.82 0.64 -26.68
CA THR A 225 33.79 0.35 -27.73
C THR A 225 33.69 -1.10 -28.13
N ASP A 226 33.71 -1.36 -29.41
CA ASP A 226 33.62 -2.68 -30.05
C ASP A 226 34.51 -2.57 -31.32
N THR A 227 35.74 -3.07 -31.23
CA THR A 227 36.79 -2.83 -32.22
C THR A 227 36.57 -3.65 -33.47
N ASP A 228 36.10 -4.89 -33.37
CA ASP A 228 35.89 -5.78 -34.51
C ASP A 228 34.44 -5.77 -35.03
N GLY A 229 33.48 -5.21 -34.23
CA GLY A 229 32.09 -5.07 -34.65
C GLY A 229 31.27 -6.34 -34.54
N ASP A 230 31.64 -7.28 -33.67
CA ASP A 230 30.94 -8.54 -33.48
C ASP A 230 29.76 -8.42 -32.51
N GLY A 231 29.66 -7.31 -31.74
CA GLY A 231 28.62 -6.99 -30.81
C GLY A 231 28.99 -7.29 -29.34
N ILE A 232 30.19 -7.77 -29.06
CA ILE A 232 30.80 -7.86 -27.73
C ILE A 232 31.74 -6.65 -27.60
N GLY A 233 31.64 -5.93 -26.49
CA GLY A 233 32.51 -4.75 -26.28
C GLY A 233 33.90 -5.17 -25.81
N ASP A 234 34.92 -4.39 -26.19
CA ASP A 234 36.33 -4.60 -25.84
C ASP A 234 36.55 -4.85 -24.32
N ALA A 235 35.68 -4.29 -23.47
CA ALA A 235 35.79 -4.46 -22.02
C ALA A 235 35.47 -5.88 -21.54
N CYS A 236 34.76 -6.67 -22.33
CA CYS A 236 34.33 -8.03 -21.97
C CYS A 236 34.63 -9.06 -23.09
N ASP A 237 35.22 -8.62 -24.21
CA ASP A 237 35.71 -9.48 -25.27
C ASP A 237 37.08 -10.04 -24.89
N PRO A 238 37.37 -11.31 -25.10
CA PRO A 238 38.70 -11.88 -24.91
C PRO A 238 39.65 -11.73 -26.14
N ASP A 239 39.15 -11.23 -27.31
CA ASP A 239 39.90 -11.09 -28.59
C ASP A 239 39.34 -9.89 -29.37
N ASP A 240 39.71 -8.66 -28.91
CA ASP A 240 39.12 -7.38 -29.31
C ASP A 240 39.13 -7.09 -30.80
N ASP A 241 40.09 -7.68 -31.59
CA ASP A 241 40.18 -7.47 -33.03
C ASP A 241 39.83 -8.71 -33.87
N ASN A 242 39.46 -9.82 -33.17
CA ASN A 242 38.97 -11.08 -33.73
C ASN A 242 39.95 -11.71 -34.73
N ASP A 243 41.26 -11.57 -34.47
CA ASP A 243 42.31 -12.17 -35.33
C ASP A 243 42.65 -13.63 -34.96
N GLY A 244 42.09 -14.13 -33.85
CA GLY A 244 42.25 -15.46 -33.31
C GLY A 244 43.33 -15.59 -32.23
N ILE A 245 43.91 -14.47 -31.80
CA ILE A 245 44.86 -14.40 -30.67
C ILE A 245 44.22 -13.57 -29.56
N ALA A 246 44.02 -14.16 -28.41
CA ALA A 246 43.40 -13.45 -27.29
C ALA A 246 44.30 -12.28 -26.81
N ASP A 247 43.67 -11.16 -26.35
CA ASP A 247 44.32 -9.89 -25.96
C ASP A 247 45.50 -10.06 -25.01
N GLY A 248 45.39 -10.95 -24.02
CA GLY A 248 46.45 -11.23 -23.06
C GLY A 248 47.68 -11.88 -23.67
N SER A 249 47.62 -12.32 -24.91
CA SER A 249 48.69 -13.01 -25.67
C SER A 249 49.03 -12.29 -26.99
N ASP A 250 48.20 -11.31 -27.37
CA ASP A 250 48.35 -10.51 -28.58
C ASP A 250 49.31 -9.34 -28.32
N ASN A 251 50.19 -9.09 -29.33
CA ASN A 251 51.06 -7.92 -29.31
C ASN A 251 50.40 -6.66 -29.89
N CYS A 252 49.23 -6.78 -30.53
CA CYS A 252 48.43 -5.68 -31.08
C CYS A 252 46.95 -5.91 -30.89
N PRO A 253 46.41 -5.93 -29.64
CA PRO A 253 45.04 -6.39 -29.34
C PRO A 253 43.89 -5.64 -30.04
N LEU A 254 44.13 -4.52 -30.70
CA LEU A 254 43.14 -3.70 -31.38
C LEU A 254 43.37 -3.60 -32.91
N ASP A 255 44.39 -4.28 -33.46
CA ASP A 255 44.76 -4.27 -34.87
C ASP A 255 45.06 -5.69 -35.35
N PRO A 256 44.21 -6.32 -36.20
CA PRO A 256 44.32 -7.73 -36.57
C PRO A 256 45.70 -8.11 -37.17
N ASN A 257 46.45 -8.94 -36.44
CA ASN A 257 47.78 -9.40 -36.89
C ASN A 257 48.05 -10.88 -36.52
N PRO A 258 47.26 -11.82 -37.04
CA PRO A 258 47.26 -13.24 -36.63
C PRO A 258 48.62 -13.95 -36.71
N ASN A 259 49.60 -13.33 -37.36
CA ASN A 259 50.95 -13.81 -37.45
C ASN A 259 51.89 -13.31 -36.35
N GLN A 260 51.41 -12.39 -35.51
CA GLN A 260 52.13 -11.75 -34.40
C GLN A 260 53.50 -11.19 -34.82
N VAL A 261 53.55 -10.59 -36.04
CA VAL A 261 54.80 -10.02 -36.60
C VAL A 261 55.07 -8.67 -36.00
N ASP A 262 56.07 -8.60 -35.19
CA ASP A 262 56.66 -7.38 -34.65
C ASP A 262 57.85 -6.93 -35.57
N THR A 263 57.61 -5.94 -36.43
CA THR A 263 58.59 -5.49 -37.44
C THR A 263 59.64 -4.56 -36.87
N ASP A 264 59.47 -3.97 -35.69
CA ASP A 264 60.42 -3.00 -35.10
C ASP A 264 60.97 -3.43 -33.74
N SER A 265 60.45 -4.56 -33.18
CA SER A 265 60.88 -5.10 -31.89
C SER A 265 60.66 -4.12 -30.71
N GLU A 266 59.84 -3.13 -30.87
CA GLU A 266 59.39 -2.23 -29.84
C GLU A 266 58.15 -2.85 -29.19
N LYS A 267 58.29 -3.45 -28.03
CA LYS A 267 57.19 -3.96 -27.24
C LYS A 267 56.20 -2.85 -26.96
N ILE A 268 55.06 -2.80 -27.70
CA ILE A 268 53.97 -1.87 -27.43
C ILE A 268 53.36 -2.30 -26.10
N THR A 269 53.80 -1.67 -25.01
CA THR A 269 53.09 -1.75 -23.75
C THR A 269 51.91 -0.78 -23.83
N ASN A 270 50.71 -1.27 -24.03
CA ASN A 270 49.48 -0.49 -23.88
C ASN A 270 49.52 0.21 -22.51
N ILE A 271 49.47 1.54 -22.49
CA ILE A 271 49.33 2.39 -21.30
C ILE A 271 47.83 2.66 -21.09
#